data_eff0c30d6f05997fb89c0ab4e2ee3339
#
_entry.id   eff0c30d6f05997fb89c0ab4e2ee3339
#
_cell.length_a   1.000
_cell.length_b   1.000
_cell.length_c   1.000
_cell.angle_alpha   90.00
_cell.angle_beta   90.00
_cell.angle_gamma   90.00
#
_symmetry.space_group_name_H-M   'P 1'
#
loop_
_entity.id
_entity.type
_entity.pdbx_description
1 polymer ?
#
loop_
_entity_poly.entity_id
_entity_poly.type
_entity_poly.pdbx_seq_one_letter_code
_entity_poly.pdbx_strand_id
1 'polypeptide(L)'
;MTYRSDIDGLRALSVLAVIAFHLNGFVPGGYVGVDIFLVISGFLIGGIVFREIDSGSFSFGNFYKRRVRRIAPALIVTLLGSYAASLVLMRPAETIAFAKSSLAALLSFANVYYYATSGYFGPRAIDLPLLHLWSLGIEEQFYFVFPLLAVLLTRRFPRALLPVLIVLGLLSLSWSQWRLSLQPEASFYLLQSRAFELTIGVLLARLNWKLESRAAQLFSVVGVALLIVAIFFYNDRTRFPGLAALVPCLGAALIIWSGQAETALSRVLSFPTLVYVGKISYPLYLVHWPLIVFGKIAMPEAPELHFSLFVVAASFVAAVAIYHTVERPIRTGSFTLVKASFLGAAASLSAVGAVVALLAGGFEGRSGPRAQQLTNFEPPNLKELFLQGTCFLDPDQGISNFALETCFPAKRPVAILWGDSHAAHHYDGLKHELDAAGYSLGMFTASACTPIIGRVVDSRPHCKDINDFVLSLINSRKPEIVILAAFWKPFVMDGLEKTLGLLVKNDISVVVLGNTPIFMESVPAYLSRAADKDIKVSDRSAAEVAMRAMLQTKKIANVRYVSLQEAACPGRRCTLADKSGSPYYFDEGHLTREGSRWIARKIVSDILISRPRS
;
A
#
# COMPACT_ATOMS: atom_id res chain seq x y z
N MET A 1 15.78 20.86 -27.74
CA MET A 1 14.66 21.56 -27.04
C MET A 1 15.27 22.71 -26.28
N THR A 2 14.71 23.89 -26.42
CA THR A 2 14.94 24.99 -25.49
C THR A 2 14.50 24.55 -24.10
N TYR A 3 15.12 25.07 -23.07
CA TYR A 3 14.74 24.78 -21.68
C TYR A 3 13.28 25.18 -21.43
N ARG A 4 12.48 24.30 -20.83
CA ARG A 4 11.05 24.44 -20.57
C ARG A 4 10.83 24.58 -19.06
N SER A 5 10.74 25.82 -18.58
CA SER A 5 10.51 26.15 -17.18
C SER A 5 9.12 25.70 -16.67
N ASP A 6 8.12 25.70 -17.54
CA ASP A 6 6.78 25.21 -17.24
C ASP A 6 6.74 23.70 -16.89
N ILE A 7 7.63 22.89 -17.45
CA ILE A 7 7.78 21.48 -17.07
C ILE A 7 8.33 21.35 -15.63
N ASP A 8 9.28 22.20 -15.24
CA ASP A 8 9.73 22.20 -13.84
C ASP A 8 8.57 22.63 -12.91
N GLY A 9 7.74 23.62 -13.32
CA GLY A 9 6.52 23.97 -12.57
C GLY A 9 5.53 22.82 -12.44
N LEU A 10 5.32 22.04 -13.51
CA LEU A 10 4.46 20.86 -13.45
C LEU A 10 5.04 19.78 -12.52
N ARG A 11 6.36 19.57 -12.50
CA ARG A 11 7.04 18.71 -11.54
C ARG A 11 6.84 19.17 -10.10
N ALA A 12 6.85 20.50 -9.87
CA ALA A 12 6.55 21.05 -8.55
C ALA A 12 5.14 20.70 -8.08
N LEU A 13 4.14 20.89 -8.94
CA LEU A 13 2.76 20.49 -8.62
C LEU A 13 2.65 19.00 -8.30
N SER A 14 3.33 18.16 -9.09
CA SER A 14 3.32 16.71 -8.90
C SER A 14 3.88 16.29 -7.56
N VAL A 15 5.07 16.79 -7.17
CA VAL A 15 5.68 16.42 -5.88
C VAL A 15 4.88 16.95 -4.69
N LEU A 16 4.33 18.17 -4.81
CA LEU A 16 3.51 18.76 -3.75
C LEU A 16 2.20 17.98 -3.55
N ALA A 17 1.56 17.53 -4.64
CA ALA A 17 0.37 16.67 -4.55
C ALA A 17 0.67 15.34 -3.84
N VAL A 18 1.81 14.69 -4.17
CA VAL A 18 2.24 13.44 -3.51
C VAL A 18 2.50 13.66 -2.02
N ILE A 19 3.21 14.73 -1.65
CA ILE A 19 3.50 15.04 -0.24
C ILE A 19 2.21 15.33 0.52
N ALA A 20 1.30 16.14 -0.04
CA ALA A 20 0.00 16.46 0.56
C ALA A 20 -0.88 15.21 0.75
N PHE A 21 -0.84 14.27 -0.19
CA PHE A 21 -1.51 12.96 -0.05
C PHE A 21 -0.98 12.17 1.15
N HIS A 22 0.35 12.08 1.31
CA HIS A 22 0.98 11.31 2.36
C HIS A 22 0.87 11.96 3.75
N LEU A 23 0.58 13.25 3.82
CA LEU A 23 0.42 14.03 5.05
C LEU A 23 -1.07 14.28 5.38
N ASN A 24 -1.88 13.23 5.52
CA ASN A 24 -3.28 13.24 6.01
C ASN A 24 -4.39 13.45 4.98
N GLY A 25 -4.12 13.14 3.71
CA GLY A 25 -5.20 13.09 2.73
C GLY A 25 -5.90 14.43 2.45
N PHE A 26 -5.26 15.58 2.74
CA PHE A 26 -5.79 16.88 2.30
C PHE A 26 -6.14 16.89 0.81
N VAL A 27 -5.49 16.00 0.06
CA VAL A 27 -5.65 15.83 -1.38
C VAL A 27 -5.79 14.33 -1.64
N PRO A 28 -7.01 13.78 -1.58
CA PRO A 28 -7.22 12.33 -1.55
C PRO A 28 -6.71 11.61 -2.79
N GLY A 29 -6.67 12.26 -3.95
CA GLY A 29 -6.09 11.73 -5.18
C GLY A 29 -4.65 12.18 -5.46
N GLY A 30 -3.96 12.80 -4.49
CA GLY A 30 -2.61 13.34 -4.73
C GLY A 30 -1.54 12.32 -5.13
N TYR A 31 -1.79 11.02 -4.92
CA TYR A 31 -0.95 9.93 -5.41
C TYR A 31 -0.76 9.93 -6.94
N VAL A 32 -1.72 10.48 -7.70
CA VAL A 32 -1.60 10.63 -9.17
C VAL A 32 -0.46 11.56 -9.61
N GLY A 33 0.16 12.28 -8.66
CA GLY A 33 1.38 13.03 -8.95
C GLY A 33 2.51 12.14 -9.48
N VAL A 34 2.53 10.85 -9.13
CA VAL A 34 3.48 9.87 -9.69
C VAL A 34 3.21 9.65 -11.18
N ASP A 35 1.94 9.52 -11.59
CA ASP A 35 1.55 9.32 -13.00
C ASP A 35 1.94 10.54 -13.84
N ILE A 36 1.75 11.75 -13.29
CA ILE A 36 2.20 12.99 -13.94
C ILE A 36 3.74 12.96 -14.12
N PHE A 37 4.50 12.50 -13.10
CA PHE A 37 5.94 12.33 -13.24
C PHE A 37 6.32 11.32 -14.33
N LEU A 38 5.63 10.18 -14.43
CA LEU A 38 5.91 9.18 -15.46
C LEU A 38 5.69 9.74 -16.88
N VAL A 39 4.63 10.55 -17.11
CA VAL A 39 4.43 11.25 -18.40
C VAL A 39 5.54 12.25 -18.67
N ILE A 40 5.92 13.09 -17.69
CA ILE A 40 7.03 14.04 -17.81
C ILE A 40 8.34 13.32 -18.13
N SER A 41 8.62 12.22 -17.44
CA SER A 41 9.80 11.38 -17.62
C SER A 41 9.85 10.79 -19.04
N GLY A 42 8.75 10.24 -19.50
CA GLY A 42 8.62 9.75 -20.88
C GLY A 42 8.88 10.85 -21.92
N PHE A 43 8.31 12.04 -21.74
CA PHE A 43 8.50 13.18 -22.62
C PHE A 43 9.97 13.64 -22.66
N LEU A 44 10.60 13.81 -21.52
CA LEU A 44 11.98 14.30 -21.45
C LEU A 44 12.98 13.27 -22.03
N ILE A 45 12.82 11.98 -21.68
CA ILE A 45 13.68 10.92 -22.17
C ILE A 45 13.47 10.68 -23.65
N GLY A 46 12.21 10.60 -24.09
CA GLY A 46 11.86 10.49 -25.51
C GLY A 46 12.49 11.63 -26.34
N GLY A 47 12.34 12.86 -25.87
CA GLY A 47 12.90 14.04 -26.54
C GLY A 47 14.44 14.06 -26.61
N ILE A 48 15.15 13.52 -25.60
CA ILE A 48 16.60 13.38 -25.63
C ILE A 48 17.00 12.29 -26.61
N VAL A 49 16.42 11.10 -26.49
CA VAL A 49 16.78 9.92 -27.31
C VAL A 49 16.51 10.18 -28.78
N PHE A 50 15.31 10.68 -29.15
CA PHE A 50 14.98 10.94 -30.54
C PHE A 50 15.88 12.00 -31.18
N ARG A 51 16.14 13.11 -30.49
CA ARG A 51 17.02 14.16 -30.99
C ARG A 51 18.43 13.65 -31.25
N GLU A 52 19.01 12.88 -30.33
CA GLU A 52 20.36 12.34 -30.47
C GLU A 52 20.41 11.25 -31.56
N ILE A 53 19.33 10.47 -31.73
CA ILE A 53 19.23 9.51 -32.84
C ILE A 53 19.13 10.25 -34.21
N ASP A 54 18.24 11.24 -34.30
CA ASP A 54 17.98 11.99 -35.52
C ASP A 54 19.23 12.80 -35.93
N SER A 55 20.06 13.26 -34.99
CA SER A 55 21.37 13.91 -35.26
C SER A 55 22.54 12.95 -35.41
N GLY A 56 22.33 11.65 -35.31
CA GLY A 56 23.40 10.64 -35.40
C GLY A 56 24.38 10.63 -34.21
N SER A 57 24.09 11.37 -33.12
CA SER A 57 24.99 11.55 -31.97
C SER A 57 24.65 10.64 -30.78
N PHE A 58 23.66 9.77 -30.90
CA PHE A 58 23.23 8.92 -29.78
C PHE A 58 24.31 7.91 -29.39
N SER A 59 24.63 7.91 -28.09
CA SER A 59 25.54 6.94 -27.48
C SER A 59 24.94 6.40 -26.18
N PHE A 60 24.79 5.08 -26.07
CA PHE A 60 24.31 4.41 -24.86
C PHE A 60 25.15 4.78 -23.62
N GLY A 61 26.49 4.72 -23.74
CA GLY A 61 27.39 5.06 -22.65
C GLY A 61 27.17 6.49 -22.11
N ASN A 62 27.07 7.47 -23.04
CA ASN A 62 26.81 8.85 -22.66
C ASN A 62 25.39 9.04 -22.08
N PHE A 63 24.40 8.35 -22.62
CA PHE A 63 23.03 8.39 -22.11
C PHE A 63 22.98 7.88 -20.67
N TYR A 64 23.45 6.67 -20.38
CA TYR A 64 23.42 6.11 -19.04
C TYR A 64 24.31 6.87 -18.06
N LYS A 65 25.48 7.34 -18.48
CA LYS A 65 26.33 8.21 -17.65
C LYS A 65 25.58 9.46 -17.16
N ARG A 66 24.78 10.11 -18.03
CA ARG A 66 23.95 11.26 -17.65
C ARG A 66 22.84 10.87 -16.67
N ARG A 67 22.24 9.69 -16.82
CA ARG A 67 21.19 9.20 -15.89
C ARG A 67 21.79 8.92 -14.51
N VAL A 68 22.88 8.15 -14.44
CA VAL A 68 23.57 7.86 -13.17
C VAL A 68 23.95 9.16 -12.45
N ARG A 69 24.52 10.15 -13.17
CA ARG A 69 24.89 11.46 -12.58
C ARG A 69 23.68 12.25 -12.04
N ARG A 70 22.50 12.01 -12.57
CA ARG A 70 21.27 12.68 -12.15
C ARG A 70 20.60 11.99 -10.98
N ILE A 71 20.59 10.67 -10.93
CA ILE A 71 19.76 9.88 -10.04
C ILE A 71 20.55 9.34 -8.86
N ALA A 72 21.68 8.68 -9.11
CA ALA A 72 22.44 8.00 -8.07
C ALA A 72 22.91 8.89 -6.90
N PRO A 73 23.39 10.13 -7.09
CA PRO A 73 23.92 10.92 -5.98
C PRO A 73 22.91 11.18 -4.87
N ALA A 74 21.73 11.65 -5.20
CA ALA A 74 20.67 11.94 -4.23
C ALA A 74 20.08 10.64 -3.64
N LEU A 75 19.88 9.60 -4.46
CA LEU A 75 19.41 8.29 -4.01
C LEU A 75 20.35 7.71 -2.94
N ILE A 76 21.66 7.67 -3.21
CA ILE A 76 22.64 7.07 -2.29
C ILE A 76 22.67 7.83 -0.95
N VAL A 77 22.66 9.17 -0.98
CA VAL A 77 22.60 9.97 0.26
C VAL A 77 21.33 9.68 1.04
N THR A 78 20.19 9.58 0.37
CA THR A 78 18.92 9.23 1.01
C THR A 78 18.97 7.83 1.62
N LEU A 79 19.52 6.84 0.90
CA LEU A 79 19.66 5.47 1.41
C LEU A 79 20.59 5.41 2.63
N LEU A 80 21.74 6.11 2.61
CA LEU A 80 22.67 6.16 3.74
C LEU A 80 22.05 6.84 4.96
N GLY A 81 21.35 7.96 4.78
CA GLY A 81 20.64 8.64 5.86
C GLY A 81 19.51 7.79 6.43
N SER A 82 18.75 7.13 5.57
CA SER A 82 17.70 6.19 5.98
C SER A 82 18.27 4.95 6.68
N TYR A 83 19.43 4.45 6.24
CA TYR A 83 20.12 3.36 6.91
C TYR A 83 20.56 3.72 8.33
N ALA A 84 21.16 4.90 8.49
CA ALA A 84 21.52 5.41 9.82
C ALA A 84 20.28 5.54 10.72
N ALA A 85 19.18 6.08 10.21
CA ALA A 85 17.91 6.17 10.93
C ALA A 85 17.35 4.78 11.30
N SER A 86 17.44 3.82 10.38
CA SER A 86 16.97 2.44 10.63
C SER A 86 17.74 1.75 11.76
N LEU A 87 19.04 1.99 11.86
CA LEU A 87 19.85 1.44 12.95
C LEU A 87 19.47 1.98 14.33
N VAL A 88 18.90 3.19 14.41
CA VAL A 88 18.51 3.82 15.66
C VAL A 88 17.04 3.56 16.00
N LEU A 89 16.15 3.58 15.01
CA LEU A 89 14.72 3.63 15.22
C LEU A 89 14.00 2.31 14.94
N MET A 90 14.55 1.46 14.06
CA MET A 90 13.90 0.22 13.64
C MET A 90 14.38 -0.99 14.43
N ARG A 91 13.50 -1.97 14.59
CA ARG A 91 13.83 -3.27 15.17
C ARG A 91 14.72 -4.09 14.20
N PRO A 92 15.42 -5.12 14.68
CA PRO A 92 16.24 -5.98 13.83
C PRO A 92 15.49 -6.52 12.60
N ALA A 93 14.30 -7.09 12.76
CA ALA A 93 13.51 -7.62 11.64
C ALA A 93 13.13 -6.52 10.62
N GLU A 94 12.76 -5.32 11.10
CA GLU A 94 12.46 -4.17 10.24
C GLU A 94 13.72 -3.67 9.52
N THR A 95 14.88 -3.69 10.19
CA THR A 95 16.18 -3.37 9.60
C THR A 95 16.57 -4.37 8.50
N ILE A 96 16.26 -5.65 8.67
CA ILE A 96 16.41 -6.68 7.61
C ILE A 96 15.53 -6.34 6.39
N ALA A 97 14.25 -6.03 6.61
CA ALA A 97 13.33 -5.66 5.55
C ALA A 97 13.80 -4.36 4.84
N PHE A 98 14.25 -3.37 5.60
CA PHE A 98 14.87 -2.15 5.07
C PHE A 98 16.11 -2.47 4.22
N ALA A 99 17.01 -3.33 4.70
CA ALA A 99 18.22 -3.73 3.96
C ALA A 99 17.89 -4.39 2.62
N LYS A 100 16.91 -5.31 2.60
CA LYS A 100 16.43 -5.95 1.36
C LYS A 100 15.86 -4.92 0.38
N SER A 101 15.00 -4.02 0.86
CA SER A 101 14.42 -2.95 0.02
C SER A 101 15.45 -1.95 -0.48
N SER A 102 16.49 -1.64 0.33
CA SER A 102 17.62 -0.78 -0.06
C SER A 102 18.44 -1.40 -1.19
N LEU A 103 18.76 -2.70 -1.11
CA LEU A 103 19.43 -3.42 -2.20
C LEU A 103 18.57 -3.44 -3.48
N ALA A 104 17.28 -3.71 -3.35
CA ALA A 104 16.37 -3.67 -4.47
C ALA A 104 16.31 -2.27 -5.12
N ALA A 105 16.31 -1.20 -4.31
CA ALA A 105 16.33 0.17 -4.80
C ALA A 105 17.63 0.54 -5.53
N LEU A 106 18.79 0.13 -4.99
CA LEU A 106 20.09 0.32 -5.65
C LEU A 106 20.17 -0.37 -7.01
N LEU A 107 19.50 -1.51 -7.17
CA LEU A 107 19.45 -2.30 -8.39
C LEU A 107 18.27 -1.89 -9.31
N SER A 108 17.49 -0.87 -8.96
CA SER A 108 16.29 -0.42 -9.69
C SER A 108 15.17 -1.48 -9.78
N PHE A 109 15.08 -2.37 -8.77
CA PHE A 109 14.08 -3.44 -8.65
C PHE A 109 13.15 -3.26 -7.44
N ALA A 110 13.08 -2.06 -6.85
CA ALA A 110 12.24 -1.80 -5.69
C ALA A 110 10.75 -2.14 -5.95
N ASN A 111 10.25 -1.86 -7.15
CA ASN A 111 8.88 -2.19 -7.56
C ASN A 111 8.62 -3.70 -7.56
N VAL A 112 9.56 -4.51 -8.04
CA VAL A 112 9.45 -5.98 -8.04
C VAL A 112 9.53 -6.53 -6.62
N TYR A 113 10.42 -5.97 -5.79
CA TYR A 113 10.53 -6.34 -4.37
C TYR A 113 9.21 -6.08 -3.63
N TYR A 114 8.63 -4.88 -3.79
CA TYR A 114 7.36 -4.56 -3.12
C TYR A 114 6.18 -5.35 -3.66
N TYR A 115 6.14 -5.63 -4.96
CA TYR A 115 5.16 -6.57 -5.51
C TYR A 115 5.27 -7.96 -4.86
N ALA A 116 6.48 -8.50 -4.76
CA ALA A 116 6.71 -9.84 -4.21
C ALA A 116 6.44 -9.94 -2.69
N THR A 117 6.54 -8.82 -1.97
CA THR A 117 6.30 -8.74 -0.51
C THR A 117 4.94 -8.13 -0.15
N SER A 118 4.20 -7.60 -1.13
CA SER A 118 2.83 -7.16 -0.94
C SER A 118 1.90 -8.36 -0.82
N GLY A 119 0.84 -8.22 -0.04
CA GLY A 119 -0.17 -9.24 0.15
C GLY A 119 -1.07 -8.87 1.33
N TYR A 120 -2.09 -9.68 1.54
CA TYR A 120 -3.09 -9.39 2.57
C TYR A 120 -2.48 -9.23 3.98
N PHE A 121 -1.48 -10.05 4.31
CA PHE A 121 -0.71 -9.98 5.56
C PHE A 121 0.67 -9.34 5.38
N GLY A 122 0.90 -8.64 4.27
CA GLY A 122 2.14 -7.91 4.02
C GLY A 122 2.32 -6.71 4.96
N PRO A 123 3.54 -6.17 5.09
CA PRO A 123 3.79 -4.98 5.90
C PRO A 123 2.97 -3.80 5.40
N ARG A 124 2.49 -2.98 6.33
CA ARG A 124 1.78 -1.74 5.96
C ARG A 124 2.72 -0.76 5.27
N ALA A 125 2.18 0.01 4.34
CA ALA A 125 2.94 1.03 3.62
C ALA A 125 3.73 1.96 4.56
N ILE A 126 3.10 2.36 5.69
CA ILE A 126 3.71 3.26 6.69
C ILE A 126 4.91 2.63 7.44
N ASP A 127 5.07 1.32 7.38
CA ASP A 127 6.19 0.64 8.04
C ASP A 127 7.39 0.45 7.08
N LEU A 128 7.26 0.89 5.82
CA LEU A 128 8.24 0.68 4.75
C LEU A 128 8.90 2.00 4.31
N PRO A 129 10.05 2.42 4.90
CA PRO A 129 10.66 3.73 4.66
C PRO A 129 11.06 4.00 3.21
N LEU A 130 11.27 2.96 2.41
CA LEU A 130 11.71 3.09 1.02
C LEU A 130 10.61 2.72 0.01
N LEU A 131 9.34 2.56 0.47
CA LEU A 131 8.23 2.11 -0.39
C LEU A 131 8.11 2.96 -1.65
N HIS A 132 8.17 4.30 -1.53
CA HIS A 132 8.00 5.24 -2.63
C HIS A 132 8.99 5.03 -3.80
N LEU A 133 10.12 4.34 -3.57
CA LEU A 133 11.11 4.04 -4.61
C LEU A 133 10.62 3.01 -5.65
N TRP A 134 9.42 2.43 -5.44
CA TRP A 134 8.81 1.58 -6.47
C TRP A 134 8.65 2.31 -7.81
N SER A 135 8.24 3.58 -7.79
CA SER A 135 8.05 4.38 -9.01
C SER A 135 9.37 4.67 -9.73
N LEU A 136 10.44 4.93 -8.97
CA LEU A 136 11.79 5.08 -9.51
C LEU A 136 12.27 3.79 -10.18
N GLY A 137 11.96 2.62 -9.60
CA GLY A 137 12.25 1.32 -10.21
C GLY A 137 11.60 1.19 -11.60
N ILE A 138 10.33 1.56 -11.74
CA ILE A 138 9.62 1.57 -13.03
C ILE A 138 10.29 2.52 -14.04
N GLU A 139 10.63 3.75 -13.60
CA GLU A 139 11.30 4.72 -14.45
C GLU A 139 12.64 4.20 -14.99
N GLU A 140 13.51 3.68 -14.11
CA GLU A 140 14.84 3.18 -14.47
C GLU A 140 14.76 1.96 -15.40
N GLN A 141 13.84 1.02 -15.15
CA GLN A 141 13.61 -0.11 -16.04
C GLN A 141 13.15 0.37 -17.42
N PHE A 142 12.26 1.35 -17.50
CA PHE A 142 11.87 1.95 -18.78
C PHE A 142 13.05 2.65 -19.48
N TYR A 143 13.89 3.38 -18.74
CA TYR A 143 15.09 4.03 -19.28
C TYR A 143 16.12 3.02 -19.79
N PHE A 144 16.11 1.80 -19.28
CA PHE A 144 16.95 0.73 -19.80
C PHE A 144 16.40 0.16 -21.13
N VAL A 145 15.09 -0.12 -21.18
CA VAL A 145 14.46 -0.78 -22.35
C VAL A 145 14.20 0.18 -23.51
N PHE A 146 13.66 1.37 -23.22
CA PHE A 146 13.18 2.28 -24.26
C PHE A 146 14.27 2.76 -25.24
N PRO A 147 15.50 3.18 -24.85
CA PRO A 147 16.51 3.60 -25.81
C PRO A 147 16.96 2.48 -26.73
N LEU A 148 17.02 1.23 -26.24
CA LEU A 148 17.33 0.07 -27.07
C LEU A 148 16.28 -0.12 -28.18
N LEU A 149 15.00 -0.09 -27.79
CA LEU A 149 13.87 -0.20 -28.70
C LEU A 149 13.83 0.97 -29.68
N ALA A 150 14.02 2.20 -29.22
CA ALA A 150 14.00 3.40 -30.05
C ALA A 150 15.13 3.37 -31.11
N VAL A 151 16.36 3.00 -30.74
CA VAL A 151 17.49 2.89 -31.68
C VAL A 151 17.24 1.78 -32.72
N LEU A 152 16.78 0.60 -32.25
CA LEU A 152 16.47 -0.53 -33.13
C LEU A 152 15.40 -0.15 -34.15
N LEU A 153 14.27 0.38 -33.70
CA LEU A 153 13.16 0.74 -34.57
C LEU A 153 13.53 1.89 -35.53
N THR A 154 14.17 2.94 -35.03
CA THR A 154 14.54 4.08 -35.90
C THR A 154 15.54 3.70 -36.99
N ARG A 155 16.52 2.84 -36.65
CA ARG A 155 17.56 2.44 -37.65
C ARG A 155 17.08 1.36 -38.62
N ARG A 156 16.30 0.39 -38.14
CA ARG A 156 15.93 -0.80 -38.95
C ARG A 156 14.53 -0.71 -39.54
N PHE A 157 13.60 -0.07 -38.83
CA PHE A 157 12.18 -0.01 -39.17
C PHE A 157 11.57 1.37 -38.85
N PRO A 158 12.07 2.48 -39.47
CA PRO A 158 11.69 3.84 -39.03
C PRO A 158 10.18 4.12 -39.12
N ARG A 159 9.47 3.50 -40.09
CA ARG A 159 8.02 3.62 -40.24
C ARG A 159 7.24 2.85 -39.17
N ALA A 160 7.83 1.86 -38.51
CA ALA A 160 7.21 1.06 -37.49
C ALA A 160 7.31 1.70 -36.08
N LEU A 161 8.20 2.68 -35.87
CA LEU A 161 8.45 3.28 -34.56
C LEU A 161 7.17 3.76 -33.89
N LEU A 162 6.41 4.61 -34.57
CA LEU A 162 5.19 5.20 -33.99
C LEU A 162 4.07 4.16 -33.77
N PRO A 163 3.73 3.31 -34.77
CA PRO A 163 2.78 2.23 -34.57
C PRO A 163 3.15 1.28 -33.43
N VAL A 164 4.41 0.88 -33.32
CA VAL A 164 4.88 -0.02 -32.27
C VAL A 164 4.73 0.63 -30.89
N LEU A 165 5.11 1.89 -30.73
CA LEU A 165 4.94 2.60 -29.47
C LEU A 165 3.46 2.72 -29.08
N ILE A 166 2.58 3.02 -30.02
CA ILE A 166 1.12 3.07 -29.79
C ILE A 166 0.60 1.69 -29.36
N VAL A 167 0.96 0.63 -30.09
CA VAL A 167 0.53 -0.74 -29.75
C VAL A 167 1.04 -1.15 -28.37
N LEU A 168 2.32 -0.91 -28.06
CA LEU A 168 2.86 -1.22 -26.73
C LEU A 168 2.16 -0.42 -25.63
N GLY A 169 1.85 0.85 -25.84
CA GLY A 169 1.07 1.66 -24.89
C GLY A 169 -0.33 1.10 -24.68
N LEU A 170 -1.04 0.73 -25.75
CA LEU A 170 -2.37 0.13 -25.66
C LEU A 170 -2.34 -1.25 -24.99
N LEU A 171 -1.36 -2.08 -25.30
CA LEU A 171 -1.17 -3.38 -24.65
C LEU A 171 -0.88 -3.21 -23.15
N SER A 172 -0.02 -2.26 -22.78
CA SER A 172 0.27 -1.94 -21.38
C SER A 172 -0.99 -1.48 -20.61
N LEU A 173 -1.78 -0.58 -21.20
CA LEU A 173 -3.03 -0.12 -20.60
C LEU A 173 -4.07 -1.26 -20.48
N SER A 174 -4.24 -2.06 -21.51
CA SER A 174 -5.16 -3.21 -21.51
C SER A 174 -4.73 -4.24 -20.45
N TRP A 175 -3.44 -4.50 -20.36
CA TRP A 175 -2.86 -5.37 -19.33
C TRP A 175 -3.11 -4.80 -17.93
N SER A 176 -2.88 -3.50 -17.72
CA SER A 176 -3.14 -2.80 -16.47
C SER A 176 -4.61 -2.95 -16.05
N GLN A 177 -5.55 -2.69 -16.96
CA GLN A 177 -6.98 -2.78 -16.68
C GLN A 177 -7.43 -4.22 -16.38
N TRP A 178 -6.90 -5.19 -17.11
CA TRP A 178 -7.21 -6.60 -16.91
C TRP A 178 -6.66 -7.11 -15.57
N ARG A 179 -5.38 -6.82 -15.26
CA ARG A 179 -4.75 -7.24 -14.00
C ARG A 179 -5.35 -6.56 -12.78
N LEU A 180 -5.88 -5.36 -12.92
CA LEU A 180 -6.48 -4.61 -11.83
C LEU A 180 -7.65 -5.35 -11.16
N SER A 181 -8.39 -6.17 -11.89
CA SER A 181 -9.48 -6.98 -11.35
C SER A 181 -9.00 -8.31 -10.75
N LEU A 182 -7.82 -8.80 -11.10
CA LEU A 182 -7.29 -10.10 -10.68
C LEU A 182 -6.23 -9.96 -9.59
N GLN A 183 -5.29 -9.04 -9.78
CA GLN A 183 -4.13 -8.80 -8.91
C GLN A 183 -3.82 -7.29 -8.91
N PRO A 184 -4.50 -6.48 -8.10
CA PRO A 184 -4.31 -5.03 -8.04
C PRO A 184 -2.85 -4.61 -7.80
N GLU A 185 -2.13 -5.36 -6.96
CA GLU A 185 -0.72 -5.11 -6.64
C GLU A 185 0.17 -5.26 -7.88
N ALA A 186 -0.07 -6.26 -8.73
CA ALA A 186 0.66 -6.43 -9.98
C ALA A 186 0.40 -5.27 -10.94
N SER A 187 -0.87 -4.79 -11.00
CA SER A 187 -1.24 -3.62 -11.79
C SER A 187 -0.55 -2.34 -11.28
N PHE A 188 -0.36 -2.22 -9.97
CA PHE A 188 0.22 -1.04 -9.34
C PHE A 188 1.76 -0.98 -9.47
N TYR A 189 2.45 -2.09 -9.16
CA TYR A 189 3.91 -2.10 -9.01
C TYR A 189 4.69 -2.45 -10.28
N LEU A 190 4.11 -3.16 -11.25
CA LEU A 190 4.90 -3.71 -12.34
C LEU A 190 4.96 -2.78 -13.56
N LEU A 191 6.15 -2.71 -14.19
CA LEU A 191 6.38 -1.88 -15.39
C LEU A 191 5.37 -2.16 -16.50
N GLN A 192 5.01 -3.42 -16.74
CA GLN A 192 4.08 -3.80 -17.83
C GLN A 192 2.73 -3.09 -17.71
N SER A 193 2.28 -2.82 -16.49
CA SER A 193 1.01 -2.18 -16.22
C SER A 193 1.07 -0.64 -16.21
N ARG A 194 2.28 -0.07 -16.16
CA ARG A 194 2.51 1.37 -16.01
C ARG A 194 3.26 1.98 -17.20
N ALA A 195 3.79 1.14 -18.11
CA ALA A 195 4.60 1.62 -19.24
C ALA A 195 3.82 2.54 -20.20
N PHE A 196 2.48 2.44 -20.27
CA PHE A 196 1.65 3.32 -21.10
C PHE A 196 1.77 4.79 -20.68
N GLU A 197 1.96 5.11 -19.41
CA GLU A 197 2.10 6.47 -18.88
C GLU A 197 3.38 7.14 -19.42
N LEU A 198 4.52 6.42 -19.33
CA LEU A 198 5.78 6.87 -19.94
C LEU A 198 5.66 6.94 -21.46
N THR A 199 4.97 5.97 -22.07
CA THR A 199 4.78 5.93 -23.54
C THR A 199 3.98 7.11 -24.05
N ILE A 200 2.94 7.59 -23.32
CA ILE A 200 2.22 8.83 -23.65
C ILE A 200 3.20 10.00 -23.75
N GLY A 201 4.10 10.14 -22.78
CA GLY A 201 5.14 11.17 -22.80
C GLY A 201 6.10 11.04 -24.00
N VAL A 202 6.54 9.82 -24.30
CA VAL A 202 7.42 9.51 -25.44
C VAL A 202 6.73 9.85 -26.78
N LEU A 203 5.46 9.47 -26.95
CA LEU A 203 4.68 9.79 -28.15
C LEU A 203 4.56 11.30 -28.34
N LEU A 204 4.27 12.03 -27.24
CA LEU A 204 4.21 13.49 -27.27
C LEU A 204 5.54 14.13 -27.71
N ALA A 205 6.68 13.59 -27.24
CA ALA A 205 7.99 14.07 -27.63
C ALA A 205 8.30 13.84 -29.12
N ARG A 206 7.78 12.75 -29.71
CA ARG A 206 8.00 12.41 -31.14
C ARG A 206 7.11 13.19 -32.09
N LEU A 207 5.82 13.40 -31.69
CA LEU A 207 4.83 14.06 -32.55
C LEU A 207 5.13 15.54 -32.78
N ASN A 208 5.62 16.25 -31.74
CA ASN A 208 6.07 17.65 -31.77
C ASN A 208 5.21 18.62 -32.63
N TRP A 209 3.87 18.39 -32.60
CA TRP A 209 2.93 19.23 -33.36
C TRP A 209 2.76 20.59 -32.69
N LYS A 210 2.90 21.65 -33.48
CA LYS A 210 2.62 23.01 -33.00
C LYS A 210 1.11 23.26 -32.94
N LEU A 211 0.65 23.80 -31.82
CA LEU A 211 -0.73 24.23 -31.64
C LEU A 211 -0.87 25.70 -31.92
N GLU A 212 -1.99 26.08 -32.53
CA GLU A 212 -2.42 27.48 -32.57
C GLU A 212 -2.72 27.99 -31.14
N SER A 213 -2.49 29.28 -30.89
CA SER A 213 -2.59 29.87 -29.56
C SER A 213 -3.97 29.65 -28.90
N ARG A 214 -5.07 29.70 -29.65
CA ARG A 214 -6.43 29.46 -29.11
C ARG A 214 -6.61 27.98 -28.69
N ALA A 215 -6.20 27.05 -29.54
CA ALA A 215 -6.27 25.63 -29.25
C ALA A 215 -5.34 25.27 -28.06
N ALA A 216 -4.15 25.84 -27.99
CA ALA A 216 -3.24 25.65 -26.89
C ALA A 216 -3.83 26.16 -25.55
N GLN A 217 -4.49 27.32 -25.56
CA GLN A 217 -5.15 27.84 -24.37
C GLN A 217 -6.28 26.90 -23.91
N LEU A 218 -7.13 26.41 -24.85
CA LEU A 218 -8.18 25.44 -24.53
C LEU A 218 -7.60 24.15 -23.93
N PHE A 219 -6.58 23.58 -24.57
CA PHE A 219 -5.97 22.34 -24.08
C PHE A 219 -5.27 22.50 -22.74
N SER A 220 -4.71 23.68 -22.45
CA SER A 220 -4.16 23.96 -21.11
C SER A 220 -5.24 23.97 -20.04
N VAL A 221 -6.41 24.56 -20.32
CA VAL A 221 -7.56 24.58 -19.39
C VAL A 221 -8.11 23.17 -19.17
N VAL A 222 -8.31 22.40 -20.25
CA VAL A 222 -8.76 21.00 -20.16
C VAL A 222 -7.74 20.16 -19.36
N GLY A 223 -6.45 20.34 -19.64
CA GLY A 223 -5.39 19.64 -18.91
C GLY A 223 -5.44 19.91 -17.41
N VAL A 224 -5.59 21.18 -17.00
CA VAL A 224 -5.74 21.55 -15.60
C VAL A 224 -7.01 20.95 -14.99
N ALA A 225 -8.14 21.01 -15.70
CA ALA A 225 -9.39 20.43 -15.22
C ALA A 225 -9.26 18.92 -14.95
N LEU A 226 -8.60 18.17 -15.85
CA LEU A 226 -8.33 16.74 -15.66
C LEU A 226 -7.45 16.49 -14.43
N LEU A 227 -6.40 17.29 -14.21
CA LEU A 227 -5.56 17.16 -13.02
C LEU A 227 -6.32 17.50 -11.74
N ILE A 228 -7.14 18.54 -11.73
CA ILE A 228 -7.99 18.91 -10.59
C ILE A 228 -8.95 17.74 -10.26
N VAL A 229 -9.61 17.17 -11.29
CA VAL A 229 -10.49 16.01 -11.10
C VAL A 229 -9.73 14.85 -10.48
N ALA A 230 -8.56 14.47 -11.02
CA ALA A 230 -7.81 13.36 -10.50
C ALA A 230 -7.29 13.63 -9.07
N ILE A 231 -6.76 14.82 -8.79
CA ILE A 231 -6.14 15.15 -7.51
C ILE A 231 -7.16 15.28 -6.37
N PHE A 232 -8.34 15.84 -6.61
CA PHE A 232 -9.32 16.17 -5.55
C PHE A 232 -10.49 15.19 -5.45
N PHE A 233 -10.82 14.44 -6.52
CA PHE A 233 -11.98 13.54 -6.51
C PHE A 233 -11.61 12.06 -6.52
N TYR A 234 -10.38 11.69 -6.88
CA TYR A 234 -9.92 10.32 -6.68
C TYR A 234 -9.66 10.07 -5.19
N ASN A 235 -9.82 8.83 -4.78
CA ASN A 235 -9.65 8.39 -3.39
C ASN A 235 -9.31 6.89 -3.35
N ASP A 236 -9.28 6.31 -2.17
CA ASP A 236 -9.01 4.90 -1.90
C ASP A 236 -10.00 3.91 -2.55
N ARG A 237 -11.20 4.39 -2.97
CA ARG A 237 -12.18 3.58 -3.68
C ARG A 237 -12.01 3.61 -5.20
N THR A 238 -11.18 4.50 -5.72
CA THR A 238 -10.91 4.60 -7.15
C THR A 238 -10.13 3.37 -7.60
N ARG A 239 -10.68 2.60 -8.55
CA ARG A 239 -9.99 1.45 -9.15
C ARG A 239 -8.80 1.94 -9.97
N PHE A 240 -7.61 1.84 -9.39
CA PHE A 240 -6.39 2.46 -9.91
C PHE A 240 -5.23 1.45 -9.97
N PRO A 241 -4.35 1.46 -11.03
CA PRO A 241 -4.26 2.45 -12.10
C PRO A 241 -5.29 2.24 -13.25
N GLY A 242 -5.12 1.29 -14.12
CA GLY A 242 -6.00 1.00 -15.25
C GLY A 242 -6.44 2.25 -16.03
N LEU A 243 -7.70 2.28 -16.47
CA LEU A 243 -8.27 3.41 -17.20
C LEU A 243 -8.31 4.72 -16.39
N ALA A 244 -8.39 4.63 -15.06
CA ALA A 244 -8.42 5.83 -14.21
C ALA A 244 -7.10 6.64 -14.32
N ALA A 245 -5.96 5.99 -14.53
CA ALA A 245 -4.69 6.68 -14.70
C ALA A 245 -4.59 7.49 -16.01
N LEU A 246 -5.47 7.23 -16.99
CA LEU A 246 -5.50 8.05 -18.21
C LEU A 246 -5.87 9.51 -17.91
N VAL A 247 -6.71 9.78 -16.92
CA VAL A 247 -7.14 11.16 -16.60
C VAL A 247 -5.95 12.04 -16.22
N PRO A 248 -5.13 11.71 -15.20
CA PRO A 248 -3.95 12.52 -14.88
C PRO A 248 -2.89 12.48 -15.98
N CYS A 249 -2.71 11.34 -16.69
CA CYS A 249 -1.74 11.24 -17.76
C CYS A 249 -2.09 12.14 -18.96
N LEU A 250 -3.37 12.16 -19.38
CA LEU A 250 -3.83 13.04 -20.45
C LEU A 250 -3.80 14.51 -20.00
N GLY A 251 -4.15 14.80 -18.75
CA GLY A 251 -4.01 16.12 -18.16
C GLY A 251 -2.58 16.65 -18.27
N ALA A 252 -1.59 15.85 -17.83
CA ALA A 252 -0.18 16.18 -17.94
C ALA A 252 0.28 16.34 -19.40
N ALA A 253 -0.12 15.42 -20.29
CA ALA A 253 0.24 15.46 -21.71
C ALA A 253 -0.31 16.74 -22.39
N LEU A 254 -1.56 17.11 -22.13
CA LEU A 254 -2.17 18.35 -22.67
C LEU A 254 -1.46 19.60 -22.16
N ILE A 255 -1.06 19.66 -20.90
CA ILE A 255 -0.30 20.76 -20.33
C ILE A 255 1.09 20.86 -20.96
N ILE A 256 1.80 19.75 -21.10
CA ILE A 256 3.12 19.72 -21.73
C ILE A 256 3.04 20.14 -23.21
N TRP A 257 2.01 19.68 -23.91
CA TRP A 257 1.80 20.00 -25.33
C TRP A 257 1.45 21.47 -25.53
N SER A 258 0.43 21.96 -24.82
CA SER A 258 -0.03 23.34 -24.92
C SER A 258 1.02 24.37 -24.48
N GLY A 259 1.87 24.01 -23.54
CA GLY A 259 2.93 24.90 -23.03
C GLY A 259 4.00 25.28 -24.07
N GLN A 260 4.04 24.63 -25.24
CA GLN A 260 4.89 25.05 -26.37
C GLN A 260 4.47 26.40 -26.98
N ALA A 261 3.20 26.78 -26.82
CA ALA A 261 2.62 28.00 -27.36
C ALA A 261 2.49 29.14 -26.31
N GLU A 262 3.25 29.08 -25.20
CA GLU A 262 3.31 30.12 -24.15
C GLU A 262 1.92 30.54 -23.62
N THR A 263 1.11 29.56 -23.22
CA THR A 263 -0.22 29.78 -22.63
C THR A 263 -0.16 30.53 -21.29
N ALA A 264 -1.30 31.04 -20.80
CA ALA A 264 -1.40 31.64 -19.47
C ALA A 264 -0.92 30.67 -18.38
N LEU A 265 -1.30 29.38 -18.51
CA LEU A 265 -0.86 28.32 -17.59
C LEU A 265 0.66 28.13 -17.61
N SER A 266 1.26 28.06 -18.81
CA SER A 266 2.72 27.87 -18.91
C SER A 266 3.50 29.03 -18.26
N ARG A 267 2.96 30.27 -18.31
CA ARG A 267 3.54 31.41 -17.59
C ARG A 267 3.43 31.26 -16.07
N VAL A 268 2.28 30.79 -15.57
CA VAL A 268 2.10 30.49 -14.14
C VAL A 268 3.05 29.40 -13.69
N LEU A 269 3.13 28.29 -14.43
CA LEU A 269 4.05 27.18 -14.12
C LEU A 269 5.52 27.60 -14.21
N SER A 270 5.83 28.62 -14.99
CA SER A 270 7.19 29.19 -15.11
C SER A 270 7.53 30.19 -14.01
N PHE A 271 6.66 30.39 -13.02
CA PHE A 271 6.95 31.28 -11.90
C PHE A 271 8.18 30.79 -11.12
N PRO A 272 9.13 31.68 -10.77
CA PRO A 272 10.45 31.27 -10.25
C PRO A 272 10.39 30.31 -9.06
N THR A 273 9.45 30.50 -8.15
CA THR A 273 9.28 29.64 -6.97
C THR A 273 8.86 28.22 -7.36
N LEU A 274 7.88 28.07 -8.29
CA LEU A 274 7.46 26.75 -8.78
C LEU A 274 8.61 26.05 -9.54
N VAL A 275 9.30 26.80 -10.39
CA VAL A 275 10.48 26.30 -11.11
C VAL A 275 11.56 25.81 -10.15
N TYR A 276 11.80 26.55 -9.06
CA TYR A 276 12.78 26.15 -8.04
C TYR A 276 12.35 24.86 -7.33
N VAL A 277 11.08 24.76 -6.90
CA VAL A 277 10.54 23.53 -6.31
C VAL A 277 10.64 22.36 -7.30
N GLY A 278 10.34 22.60 -8.57
CA GLY A 278 10.51 21.60 -9.62
C GLY A 278 11.95 21.12 -9.83
N LYS A 279 12.93 22.01 -9.68
CA LYS A 279 14.35 21.65 -9.74
C LYS A 279 14.79 20.76 -8.58
N ILE A 280 14.25 20.99 -7.38
CA ILE A 280 14.53 20.17 -6.19
C ILE A 280 13.53 19.03 -6.01
N SER A 281 12.56 18.84 -6.93
CA SER A 281 11.49 17.86 -6.79
C SER A 281 11.98 16.41 -6.64
N TYR A 282 13.12 16.06 -7.24
CA TYR A 282 13.67 14.71 -7.13
C TYR A 282 14.23 14.43 -5.73
N PRO A 283 15.18 15.18 -5.16
CA PRO A 283 15.57 14.98 -3.76
C PRO A 283 14.40 15.16 -2.78
N LEU A 284 13.45 16.05 -3.07
CA LEU A 284 12.25 16.23 -2.23
C LEU A 284 11.38 14.96 -2.22
N TYR A 285 11.19 14.34 -3.39
CA TYR A 285 10.50 13.06 -3.51
C TYR A 285 11.25 11.94 -2.77
N LEU A 286 12.58 11.93 -2.80
CA LEU A 286 13.37 10.90 -2.14
C LEU A 286 13.29 10.97 -0.61
N VAL A 287 13.30 12.17 -0.02
CA VAL A 287 13.43 12.31 1.43
C VAL A 287 12.10 12.37 2.17
N HIS A 288 10.98 12.79 1.51
CA HIS A 288 9.73 13.03 2.22
C HIS A 288 9.17 11.77 2.88
N TRP A 289 9.18 10.64 2.18
CA TRP A 289 8.59 9.40 2.68
C TRP A 289 9.39 8.77 3.83
N PRO A 290 10.72 8.61 3.74
CA PRO A 290 11.53 8.21 4.90
C PRO A 290 11.32 9.11 6.12
N LEU A 291 11.23 10.43 5.93
CA LEU A 291 10.97 11.37 7.02
C LEU A 291 9.60 11.18 7.66
N ILE A 292 8.56 10.84 6.86
CA ILE A 292 7.24 10.47 7.39
C ILE A 292 7.34 9.21 8.23
N VAL A 293 7.94 8.15 7.70
CA VAL A 293 7.99 6.85 8.36
C VAL A 293 8.82 6.91 9.64
N PHE A 294 10.06 7.37 9.56
CA PHE A 294 10.93 7.50 10.73
C PHE A 294 10.42 8.54 11.73
N GLY A 295 9.81 9.61 11.24
CA GLY A 295 9.19 10.62 12.09
C GLY A 295 8.04 10.06 12.91
N LYS A 296 7.17 9.23 12.33
CA LYS A 296 6.09 8.56 13.07
C LYS A 296 6.61 7.57 14.10
N ILE A 297 7.71 6.87 13.81
CA ILE A 297 8.37 5.99 14.78
C ILE A 297 8.96 6.79 15.94
N ALA A 298 9.61 7.93 15.65
CA ALA A 298 10.27 8.74 16.66
C ALA A 298 9.29 9.60 17.49
N MET A 299 8.16 10.00 16.92
CA MET A 299 7.20 10.94 17.50
C MET A 299 5.75 10.39 17.38
N PRO A 300 5.43 9.22 17.95
CA PRO A 300 4.13 8.57 17.76
C PRO A 300 2.95 9.35 18.35
N GLU A 301 3.20 10.19 19.35
CA GLU A 301 2.17 10.98 20.05
C GLU A 301 2.09 12.44 19.56
N ALA A 302 2.88 12.82 18.54
CA ALA A 302 2.88 14.21 18.05
C ALA A 302 1.51 14.57 17.43
N PRO A 303 0.95 15.74 17.75
CA PRO A 303 -0.26 16.21 17.10
C PRO A 303 -0.08 16.29 15.59
N GLU A 304 -1.06 15.84 14.84
CA GLU A 304 -0.97 15.59 13.41
C GLU A 304 -0.54 16.82 12.59
N LEU A 305 -1.06 18.00 12.95
CA LEU A 305 -0.67 19.24 12.28
C LEU A 305 0.80 19.59 12.52
N HIS A 306 1.28 19.47 13.78
CA HIS A 306 2.68 19.79 14.11
C HIS A 306 3.62 18.80 13.44
N PHE A 307 3.27 17.52 13.42
CA PHE A 307 4.00 16.48 12.72
C PHE A 307 4.10 16.79 11.22
N SER A 308 2.97 17.11 10.58
CA SER A 308 2.94 17.44 9.15
C SER A 308 3.79 18.66 8.80
N LEU A 309 3.69 19.73 9.58
CA LEU A 309 4.51 20.92 9.40
C LEU A 309 6.00 20.63 9.57
N PHE A 310 6.37 19.84 10.59
CA PHE A 310 7.75 19.40 10.81
C PHE A 310 8.27 18.60 9.61
N VAL A 311 7.53 17.60 9.14
CA VAL A 311 7.94 16.76 8.00
C VAL A 311 8.08 17.58 6.73
N VAL A 312 7.16 18.50 6.44
CA VAL A 312 7.26 19.39 5.27
C VAL A 312 8.54 20.21 5.37
N ALA A 313 8.76 20.90 6.48
CA ALA A 313 9.94 21.75 6.67
C ALA A 313 11.25 20.94 6.57
N ALA A 314 11.32 19.79 7.26
CA ALA A 314 12.49 18.90 7.21
C ALA A 314 12.75 18.35 5.79
N SER A 315 11.68 18.00 5.05
CA SER A 315 11.80 17.52 3.66
C SER A 315 12.36 18.60 2.74
N PHE A 316 11.87 19.84 2.86
CA PHE A 316 12.40 20.96 2.06
C PHE A 316 13.85 21.27 2.40
N VAL A 317 14.21 21.34 3.69
CA VAL A 317 15.59 21.58 4.13
C VAL A 317 16.54 20.51 3.61
N ALA A 318 16.18 19.23 3.79
CA ALA A 318 16.96 18.09 3.30
C ALA A 318 17.09 18.11 1.77
N ALA A 319 15.99 18.35 1.05
CA ALA A 319 15.99 18.41 -0.41
C ALA A 319 16.86 19.54 -0.96
N VAL A 320 16.78 20.73 -0.37
CA VAL A 320 17.62 21.88 -0.73
C VAL A 320 19.10 21.57 -0.46
N ALA A 321 19.41 21.00 0.70
CA ALA A 321 20.77 20.60 1.05
C ALA A 321 21.30 19.58 0.04
N ILE A 322 20.61 18.47 -0.20
CA ILE A 322 21.03 17.42 -1.16
C ILE A 322 21.18 18.00 -2.57
N TYR A 323 20.24 18.85 -3.01
CA TYR A 323 20.30 19.45 -4.34
C TYR A 323 21.55 20.29 -4.52
N HIS A 324 21.85 21.21 -3.60
CA HIS A 324 22.96 22.15 -3.74
C HIS A 324 24.32 21.53 -3.44
N THR A 325 24.41 20.62 -2.48
CA THR A 325 25.71 20.05 -2.05
C THR A 325 26.10 18.78 -2.83
N VAL A 326 25.14 18.01 -3.33
CA VAL A 326 25.40 16.69 -3.91
C VAL A 326 24.91 16.60 -5.36
N GLU A 327 23.60 16.77 -5.63
CA GLU A 327 23.04 16.54 -6.95
C GLU A 327 23.59 17.50 -8.00
N ARG A 328 23.42 18.81 -7.78
CA ARG A 328 23.82 19.85 -8.74
C ARG A 328 25.31 19.82 -9.05
N PRO A 329 26.25 19.76 -8.08
CA PRO A 329 27.69 19.71 -8.38
C PRO A 329 28.13 18.48 -9.17
N ILE A 330 27.49 17.32 -8.97
CA ILE A 330 27.80 16.11 -9.73
C ILE A 330 27.17 16.16 -11.12
N ARG A 331 25.96 16.70 -11.24
CA ARG A 331 25.21 16.77 -12.50
C ARG A 331 25.82 17.79 -13.48
N THR A 332 26.17 18.98 -13.03
CA THR A 332 26.59 20.09 -13.90
C THR A 332 28.10 20.25 -14.02
N GLY A 333 28.87 19.83 -13.03
CA GLY A 333 30.32 19.92 -13.05
C GLY A 333 31.02 18.85 -13.91
N SER A 334 32.34 18.98 -14.08
CA SER A 334 33.16 17.92 -14.68
C SER A 334 33.06 16.65 -13.85
N PHE A 335 32.76 15.52 -14.49
CA PHE A 335 32.70 14.22 -13.84
C PHE A 335 34.09 13.59 -13.84
N THR A 336 34.86 13.94 -12.82
CA THR A 336 36.22 13.45 -12.62
C THR A 336 36.21 12.01 -12.08
N LEU A 337 37.33 11.29 -12.24
CA LEU A 337 37.52 9.97 -11.60
C LEU A 337 37.28 10.02 -10.09
N VAL A 338 37.70 11.09 -9.43
CA VAL A 338 37.45 11.29 -7.97
C VAL A 338 35.97 11.29 -7.65
N LYS A 339 35.13 12.02 -8.40
CA LYS A 339 33.68 12.02 -8.19
C LYS A 339 33.05 10.66 -8.50
N ALA A 340 33.53 9.97 -9.54
CA ALA A 340 33.08 8.63 -9.86
C ALA A 340 33.44 7.62 -8.78
N SER A 341 34.68 7.68 -8.27
CA SER A 341 35.15 6.81 -7.17
C SER A 341 34.39 7.09 -5.86
N PHE A 342 34.15 8.37 -5.53
CA PHE A 342 33.36 8.73 -4.36
C PHE A 342 31.92 8.20 -4.44
N LEU A 343 31.27 8.37 -5.60
CA LEU A 343 29.92 7.85 -5.82
C LEU A 343 29.89 6.32 -5.75
N GLY A 344 30.89 5.66 -6.37
CA GLY A 344 31.06 4.21 -6.30
C GLY A 344 31.29 3.71 -4.86
N ALA A 345 32.17 4.38 -4.11
CA ALA A 345 32.44 4.05 -2.72
C ALA A 345 31.18 4.22 -1.82
N ALA A 346 30.44 5.30 -2.00
CA ALA A 346 29.20 5.54 -1.27
C ALA A 346 28.10 4.51 -1.62
N ALA A 347 27.96 4.13 -2.89
CA ALA A 347 27.07 3.05 -3.31
C ALA A 347 27.48 1.70 -2.73
N SER A 348 28.79 1.40 -2.76
CA SER A 348 29.35 0.19 -2.15
C SER A 348 29.12 0.16 -0.64
N LEU A 349 29.29 1.29 0.05
CA LEU A 349 29.00 1.40 1.48
C LEU A 349 27.53 1.13 1.78
N SER A 350 26.61 1.65 0.96
CA SER A 350 25.17 1.37 1.11
C SER A 350 24.87 -0.12 0.90
N ALA A 351 25.43 -0.74 -0.14
CA ALA A 351 25.24 -2.15 -0.43
C ALA A 351 25.88 -3.06 0.64
N VAL A 352 27.13 -2.78 1.02
CA VAL A 352 27.83 -3.51 2.09
C VAL A 352 27.11 -3.36 3.42
N GLY A 353 26.69 -2.14 3.78
CA GLY A 353 25.90 -1.91 4.99
C GLY A 353 24.62 -2.75 5.01
N ALA A 354 23.89 -2.81 3.90
CA ALA A 354 22.70 -3.64 3.79
C ALA A 354 23.03 -5.14 3.92
N VAL A 355 24.07 -5.64 3.25
CA VAL A 355 24.52 -7.04 3.35
C VAL A 355 24.96 -7.36 4.77
N VAL A 356 25.72 -6.48 5.43
CA VAL A 356 26.14 -6.66 6.84
C VAL A 356 24.91 -6.70 7.75
N ALA A 357 23.91 -5.85 7.54
CA ALA A 357 22.67 -5.90 8.31
C ALA A 357 21.92 -7.25 8.13
N LEU A 358 21.90 -7.80 6.91
CA LEU A 358 21.30 -9.12 6.65
C LEU A 358 22.06 -10.23 7.35
N LEU A 359 23.40 -10.25 7.25
CA LEU A 359 24.25 -11.28 7.86
C LEU A 359 24.28 -11.20 9.40
N ALA A 360 24.15 -9.99 9.95
CA ALA A 360 24.11 -9.76 11.40
C ALA A 360 22.68 -9.86 12.00
N GLY A 361 21.71 -10.44 11.28
CA GLY A 361 20.35 -10.58 11.77
C GLY A 361 19.68 -9.23 12.14
N GLY A 362 19.99 -8.16 11.38
CA GLY A 362 19.52 -6.81 11.71
C GLY A 362 20.17 -6.22 12.96
N PHE A 363 21.31 -6.74 13.39
CA PHE A 363 22.02 -6.37 14.62
C PHE A 363 21.22 -6.68 15.89
N GLU A 364 20.79 -7.91 16.05
CA GLU A 364 20.00 -8.39 17.20
C GLU A 364 20.59 -8.00 18.56
N GLY A 365 21.91 -7.99 18.69
CA GLY A 365 22.64 -7.66 19.92
C GLY A 365 22.40 -6.25 20.47
N ARG A 366 21.80 -5.34 19.69
CA ARG A 366 21.42 -3.98 20.16
C ARG A 366 20.14 -3.95 20.99
N SER A 367 19.39 -5.05 20.99
CA SER A 367 18.13 -5.18 21.73
C SER A 367 18.34 -6.04 22.97
N GLY A 368 17.68 -5.71 24.09
CA GLY A 368 17.71 -6.56 25.30
C GLY A 368 17.07 -7.94 25.03
N PRO A 369 17.32 -8.95 25.91
CA PRO A 369 16.86 -10.33 25.67
C PRO A 369 15.36 -10.47 25.39
N ARG A 370 14.52 -9.75 26.11
CA ARG A 370 13.06 -9.73 25.89
C ARG A 370 12.68 -9.09 24.55
N ALA A 371 13.34 -7.99 24.20
CA ALA A 371 13.13 -7.33 22.92
C ALA A 371 13.60 -8.21 21.75
N GLN A 372 14.68 -8.99 21.92
CA GLN A 372 15.15 -9.96 20.93
C GLN A 372 14.11 -11.07 20.71
N GLN A 373 13.56 -11.63 21.77
CA GLN A 373 12.51 -12.66 21.68
C GLN A 373 11.28 -12.16 20.95
N LEU A 374 10.86 -10.91 21.20
CA LEU A 374 9.71 -10.29 20.54
C LEU A 374 10.03 -9.78 19.12
N THR A 375 11.28 -9.47 18.83
CA THR A 375 11.75 -9.08 17.49
C THR A 375 11.78 -10.27 16.55
N ASN A 376 12.16 -11.42 17.05
CA ASN A 376 12.18 -12.69 16.32
C ASN A 376 10.84 -13.43 16.40
N PHE A 377 9.80 -12.74 16.87
CA PHE A 377 8.44 -13.29 16.86
C PHE A 377 8.01 -13.47 15.41
N GLU A 378 7.98 -14.70 14.96
CA GLU A 378 7.46 -15.05 13.64
C GLU A 378 5.92 -15.05 13.67
N PRO A 379 5.27 -14.47 12.65
CA PRO A 379 3.84 -14.64 12.50
C PRO A 379 3.48 -16.13 12.49
N PRO A 380 2.36 -16.53 13.10
CA PRO A 380 1.96 -17.92 13.14
C PRO A 380 1.76 -18.48 11.72
N ASN A 381 1.94 -19.80 11.58
CA ASN A 381 1.61 -20.47 10.33
C ASN A 381 0.08 -20.37 10.08
N LEU A 382 -0.32 -19.48 9.19
CA LEU A 382 -1.73 -19.20 8.90
C LEU A 382 -2.45 -20.39 8.25
N LYS A 383 -1.72 -21.27 7.55
CA LYS A 383 -2.29 -22.53 7.01
C LYS A 383 -2.84 -23.42 8.12
N GLU A 384 -2.17 -23.44 9.27
CA GLU A 384 -2.61 -24.19 10.43
C GLU A 384 -3.61 -23.41 11.28
N LEU A 385 -3.30 -22.16 11.59
CA LEU A 385 -4.10 -21.36 12.51
C LEU A 385 -5.45 -20.95 11.94
N PHE A 386 -5.49 -20.57 10.65
CA PHE A 386 -6.68 -20.07 9.97
C PHE A 386 -7.27 -21.09 9.00
N LEU A 387 -6.65 -22.25 8.80
CA LEU A 387 -6.98 -23.19 7.71
C LEU A 387 -6.95 -22.48 6.35
N GLN A 388 -5.89 -21.66 6.12
CA GLN A 388 -5.74 -20.88 4.91
C GLN A 388 -5.68 -21.74 3.65
N GLY A 389 -6.41 -21.32 2.63
CA GLY A 389 -6.55 -22.05 1.37
C GLY A 389 -7.58 -23.19 1.40
N THR A 390 -8.22 -23.45 2.56
CA THR A 390 -9.25 -24.50 2.71
C THR A 390 -10.56 -23.98 3.29
N CYS A 391 -10.54 -23.41 4.51
CA CYS A 391 -11.72 -22.84 5.16
C CYS A 391 -11.60 -21.31 5.38
N PHE A 392 -10.39 -20.77 5.25
CA PHE A 392 -10.12 -19.35 5.08
C PHE A 392 -9.57 -19.12 3.67
N LEU A 393 -10.33 -18.43 2.83
CA LEU A 393 -9.99 -18.22 1.42
C LEU A 393 -9.14 -16.95 1.22
N ASP A 394 -8.11 -17.09 0.38
CA ASP A 394 -7.27 -16.00 -0.08
C ASP A 394 -7.99 -15.06 -1.07
N PRO A 395 -7.43 -13.88 -1.38
CA PRO A 395 -8.09 -12.87 -2.23
C PRO A 395 -8.57 -13.36 -3.60
N ASP A 396 -7.86 -14.27 -4.22
CA ASP A 396 -8.11 -14.82 -5.56
C ASP A 396 -8.96 -16.10 -5.56
N GLN A 397 -9.27 -16.64 -4.38
CA GLN A 397 -10.02 -17.88 -4.22
C GLN A 397 -11.54 -17.66 -4.16
N GLY A 398 -12.30 -18.63 -4.67
CA GLY A 398 -13.75 -18.65 -4.69
C GLY A 398 -14.35 -19.89 -4.01
N ILE A 399 -15.66 -20.11 -4.17
CA ILE A 399 -16.43 -21.15 -3.52
C ILE A 399 -15.84 -22.56 -3.72
N SER A 400 -15.29 -22.85 -4.91
CA SER A 400 -14.70 -24.16 -5.25
C SER A 400 -13.46 -24.51 -4.42
N ASN A 401 -12.87 -23.55 -3.72
CA ASN A 401 -11.70 -23.77 -2.87
C ASN A 401 -12.08 -24.22 -1.45
N PHE A 402 -13.37 -24.13 -1.04
CA PHE A 402 -13.77 -24.65 0.27
C PHE A 402 -13.71 -26.18 0.32
N ALA A 403 -12.94 -26.72 1.24
CA ALA A 403 -12.94 -28.15 1.56
C ALA A 403 -14.13 -28.47 2.48
N LEU A 404 -15.31 -28.66 1.90
CA LEU A 404 -16.60 -28.72 2.62
C LEU A 404 -16.61 -29.72 3.79
N GLU A 405 -16.00 -30.89 3.63
CA GLU A 405 -15.94 -31.90 4.69
C GLU A 405 -15.09 -31.44 5.90
N THR A 406 -14.09 -30.62 5.64
CA THR A 406 -13.24 -30.02 6.69
C THR A 406 -13.92 -28.81 7.32
N CYS A 407 -14.55 -27.96 6.49
CA CYS A 407 -15.10 -26.67 6.91
C CYS A 407 -16.47 -26.79 7.58
N PHE A 408 -17.23 -27.86 7.29
CA PHE A 408 -18.52 -28.15 7.93
C PHE A 408 -18.47 -29.52 8.63
N PRO A 409 -18.37 -29.57 9.97
CA PRO A 409 -18.27 -30.81 10.71
C PRO A 409 -19.57 -31.65 10.61
N ALA A 410 -19.43 -32.97 10.54
CA ALA A 410 -20.57 -33.89 10.50
C ALA A 410 -21.21 -34.12 11.88
N LYS A 411 -20.41 -34.05 12.96
CA LYS A 411 -20.85 -34.34 14.33
C LYS A 411 -21.63 -33.14 14.90
N ARG A 412 -22.85 -33.37 15.37
CA ARG A 412 -23.71 -32.38 16.00
C ARG A 412 -23.59 -32.41 17.54
N PRO A 413 -23.91 -31.32 18.25
CA PRO A 413 -24.35 -30.01 17.73
C PRO A 413 -23.22 -29.24 17.02
N VAL A 414 -23.59 -28.41 16.01
CA VAL A 414 -22.65 -27.68 15.16
C VAL A 414 -22.77 -26.18 15.38
N ALA A 415 -21.64 -25.53 15.58
CA ALA A 415 -21.50 -24.09 15.48
C ALA A 415 -20.73 -23.73 14.19
N ILE A 416 -21.13 -22.66 13.50
CA ILE A 416 -20.42 -22.16 12.30
C ILE A 416 -19.86 -20.78 12.55
N LEU A 417 -18.56 -20.62 12.35
CA LEU A 417 -17.88 -19.33 12.35
C LEU A 417 -17.83 -18.79 10.92
N TRP A 418 -18.46 -17.63 10.71
CA TRP A 418 -18.57 -17.01 9.39
C TRP A 418 -18.09 -15.57 9.41
N GLY A 419 -17.18 -15.21 8.48
CA GLY A 419 -16.64 -13.85 8.39
C GLY A 419 -15.40 -13.68 7.57
N ASP A 420 -14.57 -12.70 7.97
CA ASP A 420 -13.28 -12.40 7.36
C ASP A 420 -12.10 -12.93 8.21
N SER A 421 -10.90 -12.35 8.05
CA SER A 421 -9.72 -12.74 8.85
C SER A 421 -9.89 -12.50 10.35
N HIS A 422 -10.74 -11.52 10.73
CA HIS A 422 -11.11 -11.28 12.13
C HIS A 422 -12.12 -12.30 12.67
N ALA A 423 -12.69 -13.16 11.82
CA ALA A 423 -13.34 -14.38 12.26
C ALA A 423 -12.33 -15.52 12.35
N ALA A 424 -11.52 -15.71 11.30
CA ALA A 424 -10.57 -16.82 11.21
C ALA A 424 -9.62 -16.90 12.42
N HIS A 425 -9.12 -15.77 12.92
CA HIS A 425 -8.21 -15.77 14.07
C HIS A 425 -8.83 -16.23 15.40
N HIS A 426 -10.16 -16.33 15.48
CA HIS A 426 -10.85 -16.91 16.63
C HIS A 426 -11.01 -18.43 16.56
N TYR A 427 -10.77 -19.03 15.40
CA TYR A 427 -11.11 -20.44 15.15
C TYR A 427 -10.44 -21.40 16.15
N ASP A 428 -9.12 -21.31 16.37
CA ASP A 428 -8.40 -22.25 17.26
C ASP A 428 -8.94 -22.19 18.70
N GLY A 429 -9.13 -20.98 19.24
CA GLY A 429 -9.65 -20.79 20.59
C GLY A 429 -11.10 -21.20 20.73
N LEU A 430 -11.95 -20.78 19.81
CA LEU A 430 -13.37 -21.15 19.84
C LEU A 430 -13.56 -22.64 19.63
N LYS A 431 -12.77 -23.27 18.74
CA LYS A 431 -12.82 -24.72 18.55
C LYS A 431 -12.48 -25.45 19.85
N HIS A 432 -11.42 -25.05 20.52
CA HIS A 432 -11.01 -25.67 21.79
C HIS A 432 -12.11 -25.58 22.86
N GLU A 433 -12.71 -24.42 23.06
CA GLU A 433 -13.73 -24.20 24.09
C GLU A 433 -15.09 -24.82 23.74
N LEU A 434 -15.49 -24.76 22.47
CA LEU A 434 -16.74 -25.35 21.99
C LEU A 434 -16.67 -26.88 21.94
N ASP A 435 -15.55 -27.48 21.54
CA ASP A 435 -15.33 -28.93 21.61
C ASP A 435 -15.46 -29.42 23.07
N ALA A 436 -14.89 -28.69 24.05
CA ALA A 436 -15.05 -28.99 25.47
C ALA A 436 -16.51 -28.90 25.95
N ALA A 437 -17.32 -28.03 25.33
CA ALA A 437 -18.75 -27.90 25.58
C ALA A 437 -19.62 -28.88 24.76
N GLY A 438 -19.02 -29.77 23.97
CA GLY A 438 -19.71 -30.77 23.17
C GLY A 438 -20.20 -30.31 21.79
N TYR A 439 -19.83 -29.10 21.35
CA TYR A 439 -20.12 -28.57 20.01
C TYR A 439 -18.98 -28.83 19.06
N SER A 440 -19.28 -29.08 17.80
CA SER A 440 -18.30 -29.12 16.72
C SER A 440 -18.27 -27.78 15.99
N LEU A 441 -17.10 -27.14 15.86
CA LEU A 441 -16.98 -25.85 15.16
C LEU A 441 -16.56 -26.03 13.71
N GLY A 442 -17.40 -25.52 12.79
CA GLY A 442 -17.05 -25.30 11.38
C GLY A 442 -16.66 -23.86 11.10
N MET A 443 -15.98 -23.62 9.98
CA MET A 443 -15.54 -22.28 9.60
C MET A 443 -15.69 -22.04 8.09
N PHE A 444 -16.28 -20.89 7.75
CA PHE A 444 -16.35 -20.36 6.39
C PHE A 444 -15.94 -18.89 6.42
N THR A 445 -14.70 -18.64 6.11
CA THR A 445 -14.11 -17.30 6.18
C THR A 445 -13.35 -16.97 4.91
N ALA A 446 -13.24 -15.69 4.60
CA ALA A 446 -12.44 -15.23 3.45
C ALA A 446 -11.84 -13.85 3.72
N SER A 447 -10.59 -13.63 3.28
CA SER A 447 -9.86 -12.38 3.54
C SER A 447 -10.67 -11.15 3.09
N ALA A 448 -10.81 -10.12 3.94
CA ALA A 448 -11.54 -8.88 3.69
C ALA A 448 -13.00 -9.05 3.20
N CYS A 449 -13.62 -10.21 3.42
CA CYS A 449 -15.00 -10.51 3.03
C CYS A 449 -15.92 -10.54 4.24
N THR A 450 -16.42 -9.37 4.63
CA THR A 450 -17.39 -9.23 5.73
C THR A 450 -18.66 -10.07 5.45
N PRO A 451 -19.24 -10.79 6.42
CA PRO A 451 -20.38 -11.70 6.23
C PRO A 451 -21.70 -10.94 6.02
N ILE A 452 -21.83 -10.32 4.84
CA ILE A 452 -22.99 -9.49 4.46
C ILE A 452 -23.51 -9.92 3.10
N ILE A 453 -24.78 -10.33 3.08
CA ILE A 453 -25.46 -10.81 1.87
C ILE A 453 -25.62 -9.71 0.83
N GLY A 454 -25.28 -10.04 -0.41
CA GLY A 454 -25.41 -9.15 -1.57
C GLY A 454 -24.33 -8.07 -1.66
N ARG A 455 -23.37 -8.05 -0.75
CA ARG A 455 -22.28 -7.07 -0.77
C ARG A 455 -21.26 -7.41 -1.84
N VAL A 456 -21.01 -6.46 -2.73
CA VAL A 456 -19.89 -6.49 -3.68
C VAL A 456 -18.70 -5.76 -3.05
N VAL A 457 -17.53 -6.37 -3.10
CA VAL A 457 -16.26 -5.80 -2.62
C VAL A 457 -15.28 -5.81 -3.79
N ASP A 458 -14.87 -4.63 -4.26
CA ASP A 458 -14.03 -4.51 -5.47
C ASP A 458 -12.70 -5.25 -5.37
N SER A 459 -12.07 -5.22 -4.19
CA SER A 459 -10.82 -5.96 -3.91
C SER A 459 -11.04 -7.47 -3.68
N ARG A 460 -12.30 -7.95 -3.68
CA ARG A 460 -12.70 -9.33 -3.41
C ARG A 460 -13.85 -9.73 -4.32
N PRO A 461 -13.62 -10.00 -5.61
CA PRO A 461 -14.68 -10.22 -6.60
C PRO A 461 -15.61 -11.38 -6.23
N HIS A 462 -15.12 -12.41 -5.53
CA HIS A 462 -15.88 -13.58 -5.11
C HIS A 462 -16.63 -13.40 -3.78
N CYS A 463 -16.48 -12.26 -3.06
CA CYS A 463 -17.06 -12.09 -1.73
C CYS A 463 -18.58 -12.23 -1.70
N LYS A 464 -19.28 -11.66 -2.67
CA LYS A 464 -20.75 -11.80 -2.77
C LYS A 464 -21.16 -13.28 -2.91
N ASP A 465 -20.55 -13.97 -3.84
CA ASP A 465 -20.89 -15.38 -4.14
C ASP A 465 -20.55 -16.30 -2.95
N ILE A 466 -19.41 -16.04 -2.26
CA ILE A 466 -19.03 -16.75 -1.05
C ILE A 466 -20.10 -16.56 0.04
N ASN A 467 -20.52 -15.31 0.31
CA ASN A 467 -21.54 -15.05 1.34
C ASN A 467 -22.90 -15.67 1.00
N ASP A 468 -23.33 -15.58 -0.26
CA ASP A 468 -24.59 -16.18 -0.73
C ASP A 468 -24.54 -17.72 -0.61
N PHE A 469 -23.40 -18.34 -0.95
CA PHE A 469 -23.16 -19.77 -0.76
C PHE A 469 -23.21 -20.19 0.71
N VAL A 470 -22.51 -19.48 1.60
CA VAL A 470 -22.47 -19.80 3.03
C VAL A 470 -23.86 -19.69 3.65
N LEU A 471 -24.65 -18.66 3.30
CA LEU A 471 -26.03 -18.54 3.75
C LEU A 471 -26.88 -19.74 3.27
N SER A 472 -26.76 -20.13 2.00
CA SER A 472 -27.45 -21.29 1.45
C SER A 472 -27.08 -22.58 2.20
N LEU A 473 -25.79 -22.77 2.49
CA LEU A 473 -25.29 -23.90 3.26
C LEU A 473 -25.85 -23.93 4.70
N ILE A 474 -25.85 -22.78 5.39
CA ILE A 474 -26.41 -22.62 6.73
C ILE A 474 -27.92 -22.98 6.72
N ASN A 475 -28.67 -22.48 5.74
CA ASN A 475 -30.11 -22.75 5.60
C ASN A 475 -30.41 -24.21 5.34
N SER A 476 -29.59 -24.91 4.56
CA SER A 476 -29.76 -26.33 4.24
C SER A 476 -29.33 -27.27 5.36
N ARG A 477 -28.21 -26.95 6.03
CA ARG A 477 -27.59 -27.79 7.07
C ARG A 477 -28.06 -27.48 8.48
N LYS A 478 -28.65 -26.30 8.72
CA LYS A 478 -29.25 -25.85 10.00
C LYS A 478 -28.33 -26.09 11.20
N PRO A 479 -27.18 -25.39 11.32
CA PRO A 479 -26.35 -25.46 12.50
C PRO A 479 -27.11 -24.87 13.71
N GLU A 480 -26.76 -25.29 14.91
CA GLU A 480 -27.36 -24.80 16.15
C GLU A 480 -26.98 -23.35 16.46
N ILE A 481 -25.74 -22.97 16.12
CA ILE A 481 -25.22 -21.62 16.37
C ILE A 481 -24.50 -21.12 15.11
N VAL A 482 -24.74 -19.87 14.73
CA VAL A 482 -23.92 -19.13 13.76
C VAL A 482 -23.22 -17.98 14.45
N ILE A 483 -21.89 -17.97 14.40
CA ILE A 483 -21.05 -16.95 14.97
C ILE A 483 -20.56 -16.05 13.83
N LEU A 484 -20.99 -14.80 13.82
CA LEU A 484 -20.54 -13.80 12.84
C LEU A 484 -19.42 -12.97 13.46
N ALA A 485 -18.27 -12.90 12.80
CA ALA A 485 -17.17 -12.04 13.19
C ALA A 485 -16.49 -11.43 11.97
N ALA A 486 -16.07 -10.20 12.06
CA ALA A 486 -15.39 -9.51 10.97
C ALA A 486 -14.72 -8.23 11.49
N PHE A 487 -13.92 -7.60 10.66
CA PHE A 487 -13.54 -6.21 10.86
C PHE A 487 -14.71 -5.30 10.48
N TRP A 488 -15.59 -5.07 11.44
CA TRP A 488 -16.81 -4.29 11.25
C TRP A 488 -16.50 -2.81 11.04
N LYS A 489 -17.14 -2.21 10.05
CA LYS A 489 -17.07 -0.77 9.76
C LYS A 489 -18.47 -0.16 9.86
N PRO A 490 -18.64 1.11 10.26
CA PRO A 490 -19.97 1.71 10.45
C PRO A 490 -20.89 1.62 9.24
N PHE A 491 -20.34 1.75 8.03
CA PHE A 491 -21.11 1.77 6.79
C PHE A 491 -21.66 0.39 6.33
N VAL A 492 -21.41 -0.68 7.10
CA VAL A 492 -21.91 -2.03 6.76
C VAL A 492 -23.12 -2.44 7.62
N MET A 493 -23.57 -1.60 8.53
CA MET A 493 -24.60 -1.96 9.52
C MET A 493 -25.94 -2.32 8.88
N ASP A 494 -26.39 -1.60 7.84
CA ASP A 494 -27.65 -1.92 7.13
C ASP A 494 -27.59 -3.30 6.47
N GLY A 495 -26.44 -3.63 5.89
CA GLY A 495 -26.23 -4.97 5.30
C GLY A 495 -26.20 -6.08 6.35
N LEU A 496 -25.64 -5.80 7.53
CA LEU A 496 -25.64 -6.74 8.67
C LEU A 496 -27.08 -6.98 9.15
N GLU A 497 -27.90 -5.94 9.34
CA GLU A 497 -29.30 -6.07 9.71
C GLU A 497 -30.04 -7.02 8.77
N LYS A 498 -29.89 -6.84 7.45
CA LYS A 498 -30.48 -7.72 6.45
C LYS A 498 -30.01 -9.18 6.59
N THR A 499 -28.70 -9.39 6.79
CA THR A 499 -28.13 -10.73 6.97
C THR A 499 -28.67 -11.41 8.22
N LEU A 500 -28.72 -10.68 9.35
CA LEU A 500 -29.30 -11.19 10.61
C LEU A 500 -30.77 -11.59 10.44
N GLY A 501 -31.57 -10.75 9.77
CA GLY A 501 -32.96 -11.04 9.50
C GLY A 501 -33.18 -12.33 8.68
N LEU A 502 -32.26 -12.66 7.76
CA LEU A 502 -32.31 -13.89 7.00
C LEU A 502 -31.94 -15.15 7.83
N LEU A 503 -30.99 -15.02 8.74
CA LEU A 503 -30.57 -16.11 9.65
C LEU A 503 -31.65 -16.43 10.68
N VAL A 504 -32.22 -15.41 11.31
CA VAL A 504 -33.23 -15.56 12.38
C VAL A 504 -34.53 -16.18 11.86
N LYS A 505 -34.94 -15.91 10.61
CA LYS A 505 -36.11 -16.54 9.98
C LYS A 505 -36.06 -18.08 9.98
N ASN A 506 -34.86 -18.66 10.08
CA ASN A 506 -34.65 -20.11 10.07
C ASN A 506 -34.47 -20.72 11.48
N ASP A 507 -34.83 -19.96 12.53
CA ASP A 507 -34.73 -20.37 13.94
C ASP A 507 -33.28 -20.70 14.39
N ILE A 508 -32.29 -20.04 13.78
CA ILE A 508 -30.86 -20.20 14.09
C ILE A 508 -30.48 -19.23 15.20
N SER A 509 -29.74 -19.71 16.19
CA SER A 509 -29.13 -18.85 17.21
C SER A 509 -27.93 -18.11 16.61
N VAL A 510 -27.95 -16.79 16.63
CA VAL A 510 -26.89 -15.99 16.02
C VAL A 510 -26.12 -15.23 17.10
N VAL A 511 -24.79 -15.32 17.06
CA VAL A 511 -23.88 -14.55 17.90
C VAL A 511 -23.06 -13.64 17.02
N VAL A 512 -23.07 -12.34 17.30
CA VAL A 512 -22.22 -11.37 16.61
C VAL A 512 -21.07 -10.99 17.54
N LEU A 513 -19.85 -11.33 17.16
CA LEU A 513 -18.65 -10.86 17.87
C LEU A 513 -18.31 -9.45 17.38
N GLY A 514 -18.07 -8.53 18.31
CA GLY A 514 -17.59 -7.19 18.02
C GLY A 514 -16.16 -7.17 17.45
N ASN A 515 -15.66 -5.97 17.18
CA ASN A 515 -14.28 -5.84 16.72
C ASN A 515 -13.29 -6.27 17.80
N THR A 516 -12.30 -7.06 17.41
CA THR A 516 -11.06 -7.22 18.18
C THR A 516 -10.39 -5.84 18.28
N PRO A 517 -9.77 -5.48 19.43
CA PRO A 517 -9.02 -4.24 19.54
C PRO A 517 -7.98 -4.11 18.42
N ILE A 518 -7.93 -2.92 17.81
CA ILE A 518 -6.92 -2.58 16.81
C ILE A 518 -5.97 -1.54 17.42
N PHE A 519 -4.69 -1.81 17.29
CA PHE A 519 -3.63 -0.97 17.84
C PHE A 519 -2.98 -0.13 16.73
N MET A 520 -2.31 0.96 17.11
CA MET A 520 -1.65 1.87 16.16
C MET A 520 -0.43 1.23 15.50
N GLU A 521 0.17 0.25 16.16
CA GLU A 521 1.31 -0.53 15.67
C GLU A 521 1.15 -2.00 16.05
N SER A 522 1.96 -2.90 15.47
CA SER A 522 1.89 -4.31 15.84
C SER A 522 2.23 -4.52 17.32
N VAL A 523 1.48 -5.39 17.98
CA VAL A 523 1.65 -5.64 19.41
C VAL A 523 3.05 -6.17 19.77
N PRO A 524 3.66 -7.09 19.01
CA PRO A 524 5.06 -7.48 19.24
C PRO A 524 6.03 -6.30 19.13
N ALA A 525 5.77 -5.37 18.20
CA ALA A 525 6.57 -4.15 18.05
C ALA A 525 6.49 -3.26 19.28
N TYR A 526 5.29 -3.03 19.76
CA TYR A 526 5.05 -2.24 20.96
C TYR A 526 5.72 -2.87 22.19
N LEU A 527 5.47 -4.15 22.45
CA LEU A 527 6.02 -4.87 23.59
C LEU A 527 7.55 -4.93 23.58
N SER A 528 8.19 -4.91 22.41
CA SER A 528 9.66 -4.88 22.29
C SER A 528 10.28 -3.57 22.73
N ARG A 529 9.55 -2.45 22.69
CA ARG A 529 10.02 -1.11 23.04
C ARG A 529 9.56 -0.64 24.43
N ALA A 530 8.43 -1.10 24.88
CA ALA A 530 7.73 -0.58 26.05
C ALA A 530 7.21 -1.69 26.94
N ALA A 531 8.13 -2.41 27.61
CA ALA A 531 7.83 -3.60 28.42
C ALA A 531 6.74 -3.43 29.49
N ASP A 532 6.43 -2.22 29.93
CA ASP A 532 5.51 -1.93 31.04
C ASP A 532 4.52 -0.77 30.77
N LYS A 533 4.36 -0.35 29.51
CA LYS A 533 3.38 0.68 29.18
C LYS A 533 2.05 0.06 28.79
N ASP A 534 1.01 0.43 29.52
CA ASP A 534 -0.38 0.13 29.13
C ASP A 534 -0.66 0.80 27.77
N ILE A 535 -1.07 0.03 26.77
CA ILE A 535 -1.64 0.61 25.56
C ILE A 535 -3.03 1.15 25.88
N LYS A 536 -3.20 2.46 25.71
CA LYS A 536 -4.52 3.05 25.64
C LYS A 536 -5.12 2.71 24.27
N VAL A 537 -6.25 2.04 24.26
CA VAL A 537 -7.04 1.89 23.04
C VAL A 537 -7.63 3.25 22.71
N SER A 538 -7.56 3.66 21.45
CA SER A 538 -8.44 4.71 20.92
C SER A 538 -9.89 4.35 21.26
N ASP A 539 -10.76 5.35 21.47
CA ASP A 539 -12.16 5.18 21.83
C ASP A 539 -12.85 3.99 21.16
N ARG A 540 -13.89 3.42 21.84
CA ARG A 540 -14.73 2.34 21.31
C ARG A 540 -14.96 2.58 19.83
N SER A 541 -14.65 1.58 19.01
CA SER A 541 -14.75 1.75 17.56
C SER A 541 -16.14 2.28 17.21
N ALA A 542 -16.24 3.27 16.33
CA ALA A 542 -17.53 3.80 15.88
C ALA A 542 -18.47 2.68 15.37
N ALA A 543 -17.89 1.59 14.85
CA ALA A 543 -18.61 0.39 14.46
C ALA A 543 -19.25 -0.35 15.64
N GLU A 544 -18.57 -0.43 16.79
CA GLU A 544 -19.15 -1.06 17.99
C GLU A 544 -20.33 -0.27 18.52
N VAL A 545 -20.21 1.06 18.57
CA VAL A 545 -21.30 1.95 18.97
C VAL A 545 -22.49 1.80 18.03
N ALA A 546 -22.26 1.83 16.71
CA ALA A 546 -23.29 1.66 15.70
C ALA A 546 -23.98 0.30 15.79
N MET A 547 -23.22 -0.78 16.00
CA MET A 547 -23.74 -2.15 16.12
C MET A 547 -24.62 -2.31 17.37
N ARG A 548 -24.18 -1.84 18.53
CA ARG A 548 -24.98 -1.86 19.76
C ARG A 548 -26.27 -1.07 19.58
N ALA A 549 -26.20 0.13 18.99
CA ALA A 549 -27.38 0.95 18.71
C ALA A 549 -28.36 0.23 17.76
N MET A 550 -27.88 -0.37 16.69
CA MET A 550 -28.70 -1.15 15.74
C MET A 550 -29.41 -2.32 16.44
N LEU A 551 -28.68 -3.14 17.18
CA LEU A 551 -29.24 -4.32 17.85
C LEU A 551 -30.24 -3.95 18.95
N GLN A 552 -29.98 -2.89 19.70
CA GLN A 552 -30.90 -2.37 20.72
C GLN A 552 -32.19 -1.79 20.11
N THR A 553 -32.06 -1.03 19.01
CA THR A 553 -33.22 -0.40 18.34
C THR A 553 -34.11 -1.41 17.63
N LYS A 554 -33.52 -2.40 16.98
CA LYS A 554 -34.27 -3.38 16.15
C LYS A 554 -34.80 -4.58 16.92
N LYS A 555 -34.33 -4.82 18.15
CA LYS A 555 -34.74 -5.95 19.02
C LYS A 555 -34.86 -7.27 18.27
N ILE A 556 -33.83 -7.61 17.46
CA ILE A 556 -33.84 -8.83 16.64
C ILE A 556 -33.75 -10.02 17.59
N ALA A 557 -34.82 -10.83 17.64
CA ALA A 557 -34.86 -12.04 18.46
C ALA A 557 -33.77 -13.04 18.05
N ASN A 558 -33.29 -13.87 18.99
CA ASN A 558 -32.25 -14.88 18.75
C ASN A 558 -30.89 -14.35 18.27
N VAL A 559 -30.61 -13.04 18.39
CA VAL A 559 -29.32 -12.44 18.11
C VAL A 559 -28.67 -11.93 19.40
N ARG A 560 -27.44 -12.34 19.62
CA ARG A 560 -26.62 -11.89 20.76
C ARG A 560 -25.38 -11.16 20.24
N TYR A 561 -25.02 -10.09 20.93
CA TYR A 561 -23.78 -9.36 20.72
C TYR A 561 -22.78 -9.62 21.84
N VAL A 562 -21.52 -9.93 21.49
CA VAL A 562 -20.42 -10.12 22.42
C VAL A 562 -19.32 -9.11 22.09
N SER A 563 -18.99 -8.23 23.03
CA SER A 563 -17.93 -7.23 22.84
C SER A 563 -16.57 -7.83 23.11
N LEU A 564 -15.79 -8.01 22.06
CA LEU A 564 -14.40 -8.43 22.18
C LEU A 564 -13.52 -7.35 22.78
N GLN A 565 -13.88 -6.08 22.57
CA GLN A 565 -13.16 -4.95 23.15
C GLN A 565 -13.32 -4.91 24.68
N GLU A 566 -14.51 -5.17 25.22
CA GLU A 566 -14.72 -5.26 26.67
C GLU A 566 -14.00 -6.48 27.27
N ALA A 567 -14.01 -7.61 26.56
CA ALA A 567 -13.35 -8.82 27.00
C ALA A 567 -11.82 -8.69 27.01
N ALA A 568 -11.24 -8.04 25.99
CA ALA A 568 -9.79 -7.86 25.84
C ALA A 568 -9.24 -6.66 26.62
N CYS A 569 -10.02 -5.59 26.77
CA CYS A 569 -9.61 -4.29 27.34
C CYS A 569 -10.54 -3.81 28.46
N PRO A 570 -10.66 -4.55 29.58
CA PRO A 570 -11.49 -4.14 30.69
C PRO A 570 -11.00 -2.79 31.25
N GLY A 571 -11.92 -1.83 31.44
CA GLY A 571 -11.58 -0.50 31.94
C GLY A 571 -10.64 0.31 31.02
N ARG A 572 -10.66 0.03 29.71
CA ARG A 572 -9.81 0.63 28.68
C ARG A 572 -8.31 0.26 28.75
N ARG A 573 -7.96 -0.74 29.53
CA ARG A 573 -6.61 -1.30 29.60
C ARG A 573 -6.58 -2.65 28.89
N CYS A 574 -5.80 -2.77 27.83
CA CYS A 574 -5.74 -3.98 27.03
C CYS A 574 -4.67 -4.93 27.53
N THR A 575 -5.03 -6.20 27.65
CA THR A 575 -4.07 -7.27 27.88
C THR A 575 -3.43 -7.68 26.56
N LEU A 576 -2.12 -7.48 26.42
CA LEU A 576 -1.39 -7.67 25.16
C LEU A 576 -0.61 -8.97 25.09
N ALA A 577 -0.25 -9.52 26.23
CA ALA A 577 0.59 -10.71 26.33
C ALA A 577 0.17 -11.54 27.56
N ASP A 578 0.61 -12.78 27.57
CA ASP A 578 0.47 -13.64 28.74
C ASP A 578 1.51 -13.31 29.83
N LYS A 579 1.50 -14.08 30.94
CA LYS A 579 2.43 -13.89 32.07
C LYS A 579 3.89 -14.16 31.68
N SER A 580 4.15 -14.95 30.64
CA SER A 580 5.50 -15.20 30.11
C SER A 580 6.00 -14.09 29.19
N GLY A 581 5.10 -13.18 28.78
CA GLY A 581 5.37 -12.11 27.83
C GLY A 581 5.09 -12.49 26.37
N SER A 582 4.53 -13.66 26.11
CA SER A 582 4.13 -14.08 24.76
C SER A 582 2.94 -13.24 24.27
N PRO A 583 3.03 -12.59 23.09
CA PRO A 583 2.00 -11.67 22.63
C PRO A 583 0.70 -12.39 22.26
N TYR A 584 -0.43 -11.80 22.61
CA TYR A 584 -1.75 -12.28 22.20
C TYR A 584 -2.15 -11.88 20.77
N TYR A 585 -1.40 -10.96 20.16
CA TYR A 585 -1.62 -10.47 18.80
C TYR A 585 -0.32 -10.59 18.02
N PHE A 586 -0.38 -11.03 16.78
CA PHE A 586 0.82 -11.12 15.95
C PHE A 586 1.05 -9.88 15.07
N ASP A 587 0.03 -9.06 14.91
CA ASP A 587 0.08 -7.75 14.24
C ASP A 587 -0.70 -6.70 15.05
N GLU A 588 -1.37 -5.75 14.40
CA GLU A 588 -2.15 -4.70 15.05
C GLU A 588 -3.50 -5.17 15.59
N GLY A 589 -4.00 -6.34 15.19
CA GLY A 589 -5.35 -6.76 15.56
C GLY A 589 -5.66 -8.24 15.39
N HIS A 590 -4.81 -9.02 14.73
CA HIS A 590 -5.02 -10.44 14.60
C HIS A 590 -4.38 -11.22 15.74
N LEU A 591 -5.12 -12.19 16.26
CA LEU A 591 -4.73 -12.98 17.42
C LEU A 591 -3.73 -14.09 17.05
N THR A 592 -2.76 -14.30 17.93
CA THR A 592 -1.97 -15.54 17.97
C THR A 592 -2.84 -16.71 18.41
N ARG A 593 -2.31 -17.92 18.40
CA ARG A 593 -2.98 -19.11 18.97
C ARG A 593 -3.29 -18.92 20.44
N GLU A 594 -2.34 -18.41 21.21
CA GLU A 594 -2.48 -18.09 22.62
C GLU A 594 -3.54 -17.00 22.86
N GLY A 595 -3.52 -15.95 22.04
CA GLY A 595 -4.51 -14.87 22.06
C GLY A 595 -5.92 -15.37 21.72
N SER A 596 -6.06 -16.21 20.71
CA SER A 596 -7.33 -16.84 20.33
C SER A 596 -7.90 -17.66 21.47
N ARG A 597 -7.10 -18.51 22.13
CA ARG A 597 -7.51 -19.31 23.28
C ARG A 597 -7.80 -18.46 24.51
N TRP A 598 -7.01 -17.43 24.73
CA TRP A 598 -7.22 -16.49 25.85
C TRP A 598 -8.57 -15.78 25.74
N ILE A 599 -8.91 -15.24 24.60
CA ILE A 599 -10.17 -14.51 24.40
C ILE A 599 -11.38 -15.47 24.37
N ALA A 600 -11.25 -16.64 23.74
CA ALA A 600 -12.30 -17.64 23.67
C ALA A 600 -12.78 -18.07 25.07
N ARG A 601 -11.85 -18.34 26.00
CA ARG A 601 -12.19 -18.65 27.41
C ARG A 601 -13.03 -17.59 28.09
N LYS A 602 -12.87 -16.31 27.71
CA LYS A 602 -13.64 -15.21 28.30
C LYS A 602 -15.04 -15.07 27.72
N ILE A 603 -15.25 -15.49 26.48
CA ILE A 603 -16.49 -15.23 25.75
C ILE A 603 -17.35 -16.47 25.48
N VAL A 604 -16.81 -17.68 25.69
CA VAL A 604 -17.52 -18.94 25.34
C VAL A 604 -18.83 -19.08 26.13
N SER A 605 -18.87 -18.69 27.38
CA SER A 605 -20.10 -18.67 28.19
C SER A 605 -21.18 -17.80 27.53
N ASP A 606 -20.79 -16.62 27.03
CA ASP A 606 -21.72 -15.70 26.36
C ASP A 606 -22.23 -16.25 25.02
N ILE A 607 -21.44 -17.08 24.36
CA ILE A 607 -21.83 -17.76 23.12
C ILE A 607 -22.85 -18.88 23.41
N LEU A 608 -22.64 -19.65 24.47
CA LEU A 608 -23.41 -20.85 24.81
C LEU A 608 -24.72 -20.59 25.57
N ILE A 609 -24.90 -19.43 26.21
CA ILE A 609 -26.12 -19.08 26.96
C ILE A 609 -27.35 -18.93 26.02
N SER A 610 -27.37 -19.52 24.86
CA SER A 610 -28.47 -19.42 23.90
C SER A 610 -29.40 -20.60 24.01
N ARG A 611 -30.33 -20.60 24.91
CA ARG A 611 -31.76 -20.97 24.93
C ARG A 611 -32.25 -21.02 26.36
N PRO A 612 -33.36 -20.37 26.75
CA PRO A 612 -34.13 -20.89 27.84
C PRO A 612 -34.55 -22.32 27.39
N ARG A 613 -34.21 -23.31 28.22
CA ARG A 613 -34.72 -24.67 28.03
C ARG A 613 -36.25 -24.57 28.06
N SER A 614 -36.90 -24.77 26.94
CA SER A 614 -38.34 -25.00 26.83
C SER A 614 -38.69 -26.36 27.40
#